data_c5eb4d3c29d5000cd0878af9980d2828
#
_entry.id   c5eb4d3c29d5000cd0878af9980d2828
#
_cell.length_a   1.000
_cell.length_b   1.000
_cell.length_c   1.000
_cell.angle_alpha   90.00
_cell.angle_beta   90.00
_cell.angle_gamma   90.00
#
_symmetry.space_group_name_H-M   'P 1'
#
loop_
_entity.id
_entity.type
_entity.pdbx_description
1 polymer ?
#
loop_
_entity_poly.entity_id
_entity_poly.type
_entity_poly.pdbx_seq_one_letter_code
_entity_poly.pdbx_strand_id
1 'polypeptide(L)'
;MQQNLLFADIMRNLLHVAVLLMGSLFAGCTSSVFAPIDSPNPWADDYSPLSSMENYQLWGTYNVHDPSCHKIGDYYYMYSTDAIFRENRKEAKEKGVPLGFIQMRRSKDLVNWEFLGWALPEIPQEAVEWVRSHAGGHGATNIWAPYIIPYNNKYRLYYCVSAFGRKTSYIGLAESDSPEGPWTLAGCAAKTDDTTAMNAIDPTITVDPSNGKWWMHYGSFFGGLYCVELNPETGLPEVDEAK
;
A
#
# COMPACT_ATOMS: atom_id res chain seq x y z
N MET A 1 2.73 -49.21 58.48
CA MET A 1 1.57 -49.16 57.55
C MET A 1 0.87 -47.80 57.55
N GLN A 2 0.81 -47.03 58.63
CA GLN A 2 0.19 -45.69 58.70
C GLN A 2 0.97 -44.57 58.00
N GLN A 3 2.30 -44.63 57.92
CA GLN A 3 3.10 -43.58 57.30
C GLN A 3 2.96 -43.55 55.77
N ASN A 4 2.72 -44.68 55.10
CA ASN A 4 2.56 -44.75 53.68
C ASN A 4 1.20 -44.21 53.16
N LEU A 5 0.17 -44.23 53.98
CA LEU A 5 -1.15 -43.67 53.66
C LEU A 5 -1.15 -42.14 53.74
N LEU A 6 -0.43 -41.57 54.68
CA LEU A 6 -0.32 -40.12 54.82
C LEU A 6 0.45 -39.49 53.65
N PHE A 7 1.47 -40.16 53.14
CA PHE A 7 2.29 -39.70 52.00
C PHE A 7 1.48 -39.74 50.67
N ALA A 8 0.67 -40.79 50.51
CA ALA A 8 -0.19 -40.94 49.34
C ALA A 8 -1.31 -39.84 49.27
N ASP A 9 -1.86 -39.49 50.41
CA ASP A 9 -2.89 -38.43 50.47
C ASP A 9 -2.31 -37.02 50.28
N ILE A 10 -1.09 -36.77 50.80
CA ILE A 10 -0.37 -35.50 50.54
C ILE A 10 -0.04 -35.34 49.05
N MET A 11 0.47 -36.40 48.43
CA MET A 11 0.80 -36.39 47.01
C MET A 11 -0.44 -36.22 46.12
N ARG A 12 -1.56 -36.84 46.50
CA ARG A 12 -2.84 -36.70 45.76
C ARG A 12 -3.40 -35.29 45.87
N ASN A 13 -3.31 -34.65 47.05
CA ASN A 13 -3.74 -33.29 47.26
C ASN A 13 -2.82 -32.28 46.52
N LEU A 14 -1.51 -32.49 46.50
CA LEU A 14 -0.57 -31.67 45.71
C LEU A 14 -0.80 -31.78 44.23
N LEU A 15 -1.17 -32.98 43.74
CA LEU A 15 -1.50 -33.15 42.31
C LEU A 15 -2.80 -32.44 41.91
N HIS A 16 -3.80 -32.44 42.80
CA HIS A 16 -5.05 -31.70 42.57
C HIS A 16 -4.85 -30.18 42.60
N VAL A 17 -3.99 -29.66 43.46
CA VAL A 17 -3.67 -28.22 43.51
C VAL A 17 -2.86 -27.82 42.26
N ALA A 18 -1.92 -28.69 41.79
CA ALA A 18 -1.20 -28.42 40.60
C ALA A 18 -2.06 -28.44 39.34
N VAL A 19 -3.03 -29.36 39.23
CA VAL A 19 -3.98 -29.42 38.14
C VAL A 19 -4.95 -28.21 38.14
N LEU A 20 -5.38 -27.74 39.32
CA LEU A 20 -6.18 -26.53 39.46
C LEU A 20 -5.39 -25.26 39.14
N LEU A 21 -4.11 -25.19 39.48
CA LEU A 21 -3.25 -24.06 39.16
C LEU A 21 -2.85 -24.05 37.66
N MET A 22 -2.69 -25.19 37.00
CA MET A 22 -2.50 -25.26 35.57
C MET A 22 -3.77 -24.94 34.76
N GLY A 23 -4.93 -25.31 35.28
CA GLY A 23 -6.23 -24.97 34.68
C GLY A 23 -6.51 -23.48 34.68
N SER A 24 -6.06 -22.75 35.72
CA SER A 24 -6.25 -21.28 35.78
C SER A 24 -5.21 -20.50 34.98
N LEU A 25 -4.09 -21.09 34.60
CA LEU A 25 -3.10 -20.45 33.72
C LEU A 25 -3.45 -20.53 32.22
N PHE A 26 -4.35 -21.43 31.83
CA PHE A 26 -4.84 -21.54 30.45
C PHE A 26 -6.19 -20.83 30.20
N ALA A 27 -6.86 -20.35 31.23
CA ALA A 27 -8.12 -19.62 31.07
C ALA A 27 -7.94 -18.11 30.76
N GLY A 28 -6.69 -17.65 30.64
CA GLY A 28 -6.37 -16.26 30.44
C GLY A 28 -6.07 -15.84 28.97
N CYS A 29 -6.16 -16.73 28.00
CA CYS A 29 -5.80 -16.44 26.62
C CYS A 29 -6.93 -16.68 25.60
N THR A 30 -8.17 -16.41 25.95
CA THR A 30 -9.28 -16.39 24.98
C THR A 30 -10.11 -15.12 25.04
N SER A 31 -9.55 -14.00 25.44
CA SER A 31 -10.09 -12.74 24.98
C SER A 31 -9.57 -12.55 23.58
N SER A 32 -10.40 -12.87 22.58
CA SER A 32 -10.16 -12.39 21.23
C SER A 32 -9.91 -10.89 21.34
N VAL A 33 -8.69 -10.48 21.08
CA VAL A 33 -8.24 -9.07 21.08
C VAL A 33 -8.97 -8.28 19.99
N PHE A 34 -9.70 -8.96 19.14
CA PHE A 34 -10.54 -8.37 18.11
C PHE A 34 -12.00 -8.55 18.53
N ALA A 35 -12.60 -7.49 19.10
CA ALA A 35 -14.05 -7.34 18.98
C ALA A 35 -14.38 -7.48 17.49
N PRO A 36 -15.44 -8.21 17.10
CA PRO A 36 -15.89 -8.18 15.73
C PRO A 36 -16.06 -6.72 15.36
N ILE A 37 -15.26 -6.25 14.39
CA ILE A 37 -15.56 -4.98 13.76
C ILE A 37 -16.92 -5.23 13.14
N ASP A 38 -17.91 -4.45 13.54
CA ASP A 38 -19.24 -4.46 12.94
C ASP A 38 -19.09 -3.83 11.54
N SER A 39 -18.31 -4.50 10.70
CA SER A 39 -18.13 -4.12 9.31
C SER A 39 -19.29 -4.72 8.53
N PRO A 40 -19.94 -3.95 7.67
CA PRO A 40 -20.98 -4.49 6.80
C PRO A 40 -20.44 -5.74 6.10
N ASN A 41 -21.22 -6.80 6.10
CA ASN A 41 -20.87 -8.01 5.35
C ASN A 41 -20.81 -7.68 3.86
N PRO A 42 -19.62 -7.64 3.24
CA PRO A 42 -19.51 -7.24 1.83
C PRO A 42 -20.27 -8.17 0.88
N TRP A 43 -20.60 -9.39 1.33
CA TRP A 43 -21.37 -10.35 0.54
C TRP A 43 -22.88 -10.17 0.64
N ALA A 44 -23.35 -9.33 1.59
CA ALA A 44 -24.76 -9.04 1.77
C ALA A 44 -25.21 -7.77 1.02
N ASP A 45 -24.26 -6.97 0.53
CA ASP A 45 -24.54 -5.70 -0.11
C ASP A 45 -24.70 -5.85 -1.62
N ASP A 46 -25.62 -5.10 -2.21
CA ASP A 46 -25.72 -4.96 -3.64
C ASP A 46 -24.76 -3.88 -4.14
N TYR A 47 -23.69 -4.30 -4.80
CA TYR A 47 -22.68 -3.41 -5.37
C TYR A 47 -22.95 -3.01 -6.82
N SER A 48 -24.04 -3.47 -7.42
CA SER A 48 -24.35 -3.16 -8.80
C SER A 48 -24.45 -1.66 -9.10
N PRO A 49 -24.95 -0.78 -8.17
CA PRO A 49 -24.89 0.65 -8.38
C PRO A 49 -23.47 1.22 -8.40
N LEU A 50 -22.51 0.56 -7.72
CA LEU A 50 -21.12 0.98 -7.66
C LEU A 50 -20.29 0.55 -8.87
N SER A 51 -20.82 -0.31 -9.72
CA SER A 51 -20.15 -0.73 -10.96
C SER A 51 -20.19 0.33 -12.06
N SER A 52 -21.09 1.33 -11.93
CA SER A 52 -21.20 2.43 -12.89
C SER A 52 -20.03 3.40 -12.74
N MET A 53 -19.42 3.77 -13.87
CA MET A 53 -18.37 4.80 -13.91
C MET A 53 -18.85 6.17 -13.42
N GLU A 54 -20.13 6.45 -13.49
CA GLU A 54 -20.74 7.70 -12.99
C GLU A 54 -20.68 7.78 -11.46
N ASN A 55 -20.58 6.63 -10.78
CA ASN A 55 -20.57 6.51 -9.31
C ASN A 55 -19.18 6.25 -8.72
N TYR A 56 -18.10 6.43 -9.49
CA TYR A 56 -16.74 6.10 -9.01
C TYR A 56 -16.36 6.77 -7.68
N GLN A 57 -16.91 7.93 -7.38
CA GLN A 57 -16.70 8.63 -6.10
C GLN A 57 -17.30 7.88 -4.90
N LEU A 58 -18.29 7.02 -5.13
CA LEU A 58 -18.98 6.24 -4.10
C LEU A 58 -18.38 4.87 -3.89
N TRP A 59 -17.37 4.47 -4.66
CA TRP A 59 -16.80 3.12 -4.58
C TRP A 59 -16.18 2.79 -3.21
N GLY A 60 -15.88 3.77 -2.37
CA GLY A 60 -15.28 3.56 -1.06
C GLY A 60 -13.97 2.79 -1.18
N THR A 61 -13.90 1.61 -0.53
CA THR A 61 -12.75 0.69 -0.62
C THR A 61 -12.86 -0.30 -1.77
N TYR A 62 -13.94 -0.26 -2.56
CA TYR A 62 -14.04 -1.03 -3.79
C TYR A 62 -13.12 -0.44 -4.85
N ASN A 63 -12.59 -1.31 -5.69
CA ASN A 63 -11.64 -0.89 -6.72
C ASN A 63 -10.39 -0.20 -6.14
N VAL A 64 -9.88 -0.74 -5.03
CA VAL A 64 -8.62 -0.33 -4.40
C VAL A 64 -7.61 -1.46 -4.56
N HIS A 65 -6.49 -1.14 -5.23
CA HIS A 65 -5.35 -2.03 -5.39
C HIS A 65 -4.10 -1.38 -4.80
N ASP A 66 -3.19 -2.16 -4.24
CA ASP A 66 -1.89 -1.72 -3.74
C ASP A 66 -1.99 -0.45 -2.85
N PRO A 67 -2.81 -0.45 -1.80
CA PRO A 67 -3.05 0.75 -1.03
C PRO A 67 -1.83 1.12 -0.17
N SER A 68 -1.42 2.39 -0.24
CA SER A 68 -0.54 3.02 0.74
C SER A 68 -1.39 3.88 1.67
N CYS A 69 -1.40 3.54 2.96
CA CYS A 69 -2.25 4.21 3.96
C CYS A 69 -1.41 4.76 5.10
N HIS A 70 -1.50 6.07 5.35
CA HIS A 70 -0.76 6.75 6.41
C HIS A 70 -1.67 7.66 7.23
N LYS A 71 -1.43 7.68 8.55
CA LYS A 71 -2.08 8.63 9.44
C LYS A 71 -1.36 9.97 9.39
N ILE A 72 -2.08 11.03 9.00
CA ILE A 72 -1.60 12.39 8.91
C ILE A 72 -2.59 13.29 9.65
N GLY A 73 -2.17 13.83 10.78
CA GLY A 73 -3.07 14.55 11.69
C GLY A 73 -4.22 13.65 12.17
N ASP A 74 -5.45 14.12 12.00
CA ASP A 74 -6.65 13.41 12.47
C ASP A 74 -7.19 12.39 11.45
N TYR A 75 -6.58 12.29 10.26
CA TYR A 75 -7.08 11.46 9.18
C TYR A 75 -6.07 10.36 8.80
N TYR A 76 -6.60 9.26 8.32
CA TYR A 76 -5.89 8.28 7.51
C TYR A 76 -6.09 8.65 6.05
N TYR A 77 -4.99 8.81 5.32
CA TYR A 77 -4.98 9.06 3.88
C TYR A 77 -4.59 7.78 3.16
N MET A 78 -5.34 7.41 2.16
CA MET A 78 -5.09 6.24 1.33
C MET A 78 -4.91 6.64 -0.12
N TYR A 79 -3.83 6.16 -0.70
CA TYR A 79 -3.50 6.28 -2.12
C TYR A 79 -3.47 4.89 -2.71
N SER A 80 -4.01 4.70 -3.89
CA SER A 80 -4.08 3.36 -4.48
C SER A 80 -3.94 3.38 -5.99
N THR A 81 -3.45 2.25 -6.51
CA THR A 81 -3.64 1.91 -7.91
C THR A 81 -5.13 1.93 -8.20
N ASP A 82 -5.53 2.52 -9.32
CA ASP A 82 -6.88 2.35 -9.82
C ASP A 82 -6.99 1.06 -10.62
N ALA A 83 -8.09 0.33 -10.47
CA ALA A 83 -8.41 -0.85 -11.28
C ALA A 83 -9.31 -0.50 -12.47
N ILE A 84 -9.24 0.73 -12.96
CA ILE A 84 -10.05 1.19 -14.09
C ILE A 84 -9.42 0.70 -15.39
N PHE A 85 -10.02 -0.30 -16.00
CA PHE A 85 -9.57 -0.84 -17.26
C PHE A 85 -9.72 0.16 -18.40
N ARG A 86 -8.96 -0.07 -19.48
CA ARG A 86 -8.92 0.81 -20.65
C ARG A 86 -10.30 1.08 -21.24
N GLU A 87 -11.13 0.06 -21.30
CA GLU A 87 -12.51 0.14 -21.79
C GLU A 87 -13.38 1.05 -20.94
N ASN A 88 -13.26 0.93 -19.62
CA ASN A 88 -13.96 1.80 -18.67
C ASN A 88 -13.49 3.25 -18.74
N ARG A 89 -12.19 3.49 -18.95
CA ARG A 89 -11.65 4.84 -19.17
C ARG A 89 -12.20 5.45 -20.45
N LYS A 90 -12.37 4.65 -21.52
CA LYS A 90 -12.99 5.09 -22.75
C LYS A 90 -14.47 5.46 -22.52
N GLU A 91 -15.21 4.61 -21.84
CA GLU A 91 -16.61 4.85 -21.46
C GLU A 91 -16.76 6.14 -20.62
N ALA A 92 -15.89 6.29 -19.59
CA ALA A 92 -15.88 7.49 -18.76
C ALA A 92 -15.65 8.76 -19.58
N LYS A 93 -14.73 8.72 -20.53
CA LYS A 93 -14.47 9.83 -21.44
C LYS A 93 -15.67 10.16 -22.32
N GLU A 94 -16.34 9.14 -22.87
CA GLU A 94 -17.56 9.31 -23.69
C GLU A 94 -18.71 9.90 -22.87
N LYS A 95 -18.81 9.57 -21.59
CA LYS A 95 -19.81 10.08 -20.65
C LYS A 95 -19.43 11.41 -19.98
N GLY A 96 -18.23 11.94 -20.24
CA GLY A 96 -17.74 13.16 -19.59
C GLY A 96 -17.38 13.02 -18.12
N VAL A 97 -17.09 11.78 -17.65
CA VAL A 97 -16.65 11.50 -16.28
C VAL A 97 -15.16 11.83 -16.16
N PRO A 98 -14.76 12.77 -15.27
CA PRO A 98 -13.36 13.13 -15.11
C PRO A 98 -12.62 12.03 -14.35
N LEU A 99 -11.62 11.41 -14.96
CA LEU A 99 -10.74 10.43 -14.36
C LEU A 99 -9.29 10.89 -14.41
N GLY A 100 -8.58 10.69 -13.31
CA GLY A 100 -7.13 10.81 -13.23
C GLY A 100 -6.47 9.46 -12.94
N PHE A 101 -5.34 9.53 -12.21
CA PHE A 101 -4.52 8.41 -11.80
C PHE A 101 -4.16 8.54 -10.32
N ILE A 102 -4.02 7.42 -9.62
CA ILE A 102 -3.82 7.31 -8.18
C ILE A 102 -5.03 7.89 -7.44
N GLN A 103 -5.93 7.03 -7.03
CA GLN A 103 -7.09 7.42 -6.23
C GLN A 103 -6.63 7.87 -4.85
N MET A 104 -7.19 8.99 -4.38
CA MET A 104 -6.97 9.51 -3.03
C MET A 104 -8.25 9.42 -2.22
N ARG A 105 -8.12 8.91 -1.00
CA ARG A 105 -9.21 8.86 -0.02
C ARG A 105 -8.70 9.23 1.35
N ARG A 106 -9.61 9.67 2.22
CA ARG A 106 -9.31 9.84 3.65
C ARG A 106 -10.41 9.27 4.52
N SER A 107 -10.04 8.89 5.74
CA SER A 107 -10.94 8.38 6.76
C SER A 107 -10.50 8.80 8.15
N LYS A 108 -11.42 8.92 9.09
CA LYS A 108 -11.12 9.07 10.52
C LYS A 108 -11.07 7.75 11.26
N ASP A 109 -11.70 6.72 10.73
CA ASP A 109 -12.02 5.47 11.42
C ASP A 109 -11.58 4.20 10.64
N LEU A 110 -10.99 4.37 9.43
CA LEU A 110 -10.60 3.28 8.51
C LEU A 110 -11.80 2.47 7.95
N VAL A 111 -13.01 2.87 8.24
CA VAL A 111 -14.26 2.23 7.77
C VAL A 111 -14.96 3.11 6.74
N ASN A 112 -15.19 4.37 7.12
CA ASN A 112 -15.88 5.34 6.28
C ASN A 112 -14.84 6.17 5.52
N TRP A 113 -14.84 6.07 4.18
CA TRP A 113 -13.87 6.71 3.31
C TRP A 113 -14.50 7.79 2.45
N GLU A 114 -13.90 8.96 2.48
CA GLU A 114 -14.22 10.08 1.60
C GLU A 114 -13.28 10.05 0.39
N PHE A 115 -13.83 10.08 -0.82
CA PHE A 115 -13.06 10.22 -2.04
C PHE A 115 -12.61 11.68 -2.23
N LEU A 116 -11.31 11.89 -2.38
CA LEU A 116 -10.71 13.22 -2.51
C LEU A 116 -10.36 13.58 -3.95
N GLY A 117 -10.41 12.62 -4.86
CA GLY A 117 -10.02 12.81 -6.25
C GLY A 117 -8.81 11.96 -6.63
N TRP A 118 -8.05 12.49 -7.57
CA TRP A 118 -6.92 11.84 -8.23
C TRP A 118 -5.65 12.64 -7.98
N ALA A 119 -4.56 11.97 -7.63
CA ALA A 119 -3.29 12.66 -7.39
C ALA A 119 -2.72 13.26 -8.67
N LEU A 120 -2.79 12.53 -9.78
CA LEU A 120 -2.26 12.98 -11.07
C LEU A 120 -3.36 12.98 -12.14
N PRO A 121 -3.50 14.06 -12.94
CA PRO A 121 -4.48 14.13 -14.00
C PRO A 121 -4.14 13.24 -15.20
N GLU A 122 -2.84 12.97 -15.41
CA GLU A 122 -2.32 12.18 -16.51
C GLU A 122 -1.09 11.38 -16.06
N ILE A 123 -0.72 10.37 -16.83
CA ILE A 123 0.54 9.66 -16.62
C ILE A 123 1.68 10.57 -17.09
N PRO A 124 2.71 10.83 -16.25
CA PRO A 124 3.81 11.68 -16.63
C PRO A 124 4.49 11.24 -17.92
N GLN A 125 4.70 12.21 -18.83
CA GLN A 125 5.16 11.96 -20.19
C GLN A 125 6.50 11.21 -20.22
N GLU A 126 7.45 11.56 -19.35
CA GLU A 126 8.74 10.87 -19.26
C GLU A 126 8.58 9.37 -18.96
N ALA A 127 7.68 9.02 -18.05
CA ALA A 127 7.39 7.63 -17.72
C ALA A 127 6.73 6.89 -18.90
N VAL A 128 5.81 7.56 -19.62
CA VAL A 128 5.18 7.01 -20.84
C VAL A 128 6.23 6.74 -21.90
N GLU A 129 7.13 7.69 -22.15
CA GLU A 129 8.19 7.58 -23.16
C GLU A 129 9.15 6.45 -22.80
N TRP A 130 9.63 6.39 -21.56
CA TRP A 130 10.50 5.31 -21.10
C TRP A 130 9.86 3.94 -21.31
N VAL A 131 8.68 3.74 -20.74
CA VAL A 131 8.02 2.43 -20.76
C VAL A 131 7.71 2.00 -22.20
N ARG A 132 7.13 2.86 -23.02
CA ARG A 132 6.73 2.48 -24.38
C ARG A 132 7.92 2.26 -25.30
N SER A 133 8.98 3.05 -25.18
CA SER A 133 10.17 2.87 -26.02
C SER A 133 10.89 1.55 -25.74
N HIS A 134 10.87 1.05 -24.48
CA HIS A 134 11.54 -0.19 -24.08
C HIS A 134 10.60 -1.40 -24.03
N ALA A 135 9.29 -1.21 -24.12
CA ALA A 135 8.30 -2.29 -24.13
C ALA A 135 7.64 -2.53 -25.51
N GLY A 136 8.25 -2.06 -26.59
CA GLY A 136 7.71 -2.24 -27.95
C GLY A 136 6.37 -1.52 -28.17
N GLY A 137 6.19 -0.35 -27.59
CA GLY A 137 4.98 0.47 -27.70
C GLY A 137 3.87 0.09 -26.71
N HIS A 138 4.08 -0.92 -25.87
CA HIS A 138 3.09 -1.40 -24.88
C HIS A 138 3.27 -0.74 -23.51
N GLY A 139 2.28 -0.91 -22.63
CA GLY A 139 2.32 -0.43 -21.24
C GLY A 139 1.94 1.03 -21.06
N ALA A 140 2.25 1.59 -19.92
CA ALA A 140 1.93 2.96 -19.51
C ALA A 140 0.45 3.32 -19.72
N THR A 141 -0.44 2.45 -19.25
CA THR A 141 -1.90 2.63 -19.36
C THR A 141 -2.57 3.13 -18.08
N ASN A 142 -1.89 2.94 -16.96
CA ASN A 142 -2.29 3.41 -15.62
C ASN A 142 -1.05 3.58 -14.74
N ILE A 143 -1.23 4.09 -13.53
CA ILE A 143 -0.18 4.23 -12.53
C ILE A 143 -0.43 3.20 -11.44
N TRP A 144 0.63 2.48 -11.01
CA TRP A 144 0.57 1.38 -10.08
C TRP A 144 1.22 1.74 -8.75
N ALA A 145 0.84 1.00 -7.69
CA ALA A 145 1.46 0.91 -6.37
C ALA A 145 2.06 2.23 -5.86
N PRO A 146 1.24 3.24 -5.55
CA PRO A 146 1.73 4.49 -4.98
C PRO A 146 2.20 4.28 -3.55
N TYR A 147 3.24 5.02 -3.15
CA TYR A 147 3.68 5.10 -1.77
C TYR A 147 3.85 6.55 -1.33
N ILE A 148 3.18 6.94 -0.25
CA ILE A 148 3.31 8.29 0.31
C ILE A 148 4.16 8.28 1.57
N ILE A 149 4.97 9.32 1.76
CA ILE A 149 5.72 9.56 3.00
C ILE A 149 5.80 11.06 3.30
N PRO A 150 5.55 11.49 4.55
CA PRO A 150 5.79 12.86 4.96
C PRO A 150 7.29 13.14 5.08
N TYR A 151 7.71 14.35 4.69
CA TYR A 151 9.09 14.85 4.82
C TYR A 151 9.12 16.37 4.95
N ASN A 152 9.72 16.89 6.04
CA ASN A 152 9.95 18.33 6.25
C ASN A 152 8.72 19.21 5.93
N ASN A 153 7.56 18.89 6.51
CA ASN A 153 6.26 19.55 6.26
C ASN A 153 5.76 19.46 4.81
N LYS A 154 6.33 18.58 4.01
CA LYS A 154 5.87 18.20 2.67
C LYS A 154 5.50 16.74 2.62
N TYR A 155 4.98 16.31 1.49
CA TYR A 155 4.63 14.93 1.20
C TYR A 155 5.29 14.52 -0.10
N ARG A 156 5.84 13.31 -0.11
CA ARG A 156 6.45 12.65 -1.26
C ARG A 156 5.57 11.49 -1.67
N LEU A 157 5.20 11.46 -2.93
CA LEU A 157 4.42 10.40 -3.53
C LEU A 157 5.27 9.71 -4.59
N TYR A 158 5.73 8.50 -4.27
CA TYR A 158 6.37 7.61 -5.24
C TYR A 158 5.28 6.85 -5.98
N TYR A 159 5.45 6.66 -7.28
CA TYR A 159 4.48 5.98 -8.13
C TYR A 159 5.19 5.16 -9.21
N CYS A 160 4.52 4.12 -9.70
CA CYS A 160 5.08 3.24 -10.69
C CYS A 160 4.29 3.27 -12.00
N VAL A 161 4.99 3.34 -13.11
CA VAL A 161 4.43 3.15 -14.46
C VAL A 161 5.14 1.97 -15.11
N SER A 162 4.40 1.00 -15.65
CA SER A 162 4.98 -0.25 -16.11
C SER A 162 4.29 -0.80 -17.35
N ALA A 163 4.90 -1.84 -17.92
CA ALA A 163 4.30 -2.73 -18.91
C ALA A 163 4.06 -4.11 -18.30
N PHE A 164 2.79 -4.51 -18.19
CA PHE A 164 2.42 -5.78 -17.57
C PHE A 164 3.15 -6.98 -18.21
N GLY A 165 3.72 -7.84 -17.36
CA GLY A 165 4.45 -9.03 -17.80
C GLY A 165 5.87 -8.76 -18.31
N ARG A 166 6.42 -7.55 -18.11
CA ARG A 166 7.79 -7.16 -18.48
C ARG A 166 8.52 -6.52 -17.31
N LYS A 167 9.84 -6.40 -17.40
CA LYS A 167 10.68 -5.65 -16.45
C LYS A 167 10.76 -4.15 -16.78
N THR A 168 10.06 -3.71 -17.81
CA THR A 168 10.11 -2.32 -18.27
C THR A 168 9.20 -1.45 -17.42
N SER A 169 9.81 -0.66 -16.56
CA SER A 169 9.11 0.11 -15.53
C SER A 169 9.83 1.42 -15.19
N TYR A 170 9.09 2.33 -14.57
CA TYR A 170 9.55 3.64 -14.14
C TYR A 170 8.93 3.96 -12.77
N ILE A 171 9.76 4.22 -11.76
CA ILE A 171 9.31 4.78 -10.48
C ILE A 171 9.58 6.27 -10.51
N GLY A 172 8.53 7.07 -10.45
CA GLY A 172 8.59 8.51 -10.35
C GLY A 172 8.33 9.02 -8.94
N LEU A 173 8.72 10.27 -8.70
CA LEU A 173 8.48 11.03 -7.49
C LEU A 173 7.67 12.27 -7.82
N ALA A 174 6.65 12.54 -7.02
CA ALA A 174 5.95 13.81 -6.96
C ALA A 174 5.94 14.35 -5.52
N GLU A 175 5.94 15.67 -5.37
CA GLU A 175 5.92 16.35 -4.07
C GLU A 175 4.72 17.30 -3.95
N SER A 176 4.26 17.50 -2.72
CA SER A 176 3.20 18.45 -2.39
C SER A 176 3.38 19.01 -0.98
N ASP A 177 2.87 20.21 -0.74
CA ASP A 177 2.77 20.81 0.61
C ASP A 177 1.53 20.30 1.37
N SER A 178 0.65 19.54 0.72
CA SER A 178 -0.56 18.95 1.30
C SER A 178 -0.68 17.46 0.93
N PRO A 179 -1.19 16.61 1.83
CA PRO A 179 -1.49 15.21 1.46
C PRO A 179 -2.59 15.09 0.39
N GLU A 180 -3.30 16.15 0.10
CA GLU A 180 -4.36 16.19 -0.94
C GLU A 180 -3.86 16.77 -2.27
N GLY A 181 -2.59 17.16 -2.34
CA GLY A 181 -2.03 17.85 -3.50
C GLY A 181 -2.21 19.38 -3.42
N PRO A 182 -1.99 20.13 -4.51
CA PRO A 182 -1.59 19.62 -5.84
C PRO A 182 -0.19 19.01 -5.85
N TRP A 183 0.01 18.01 -6.70
CA TRP A 183 1.27 17.27 -6.83
C TRP A 183 2.13 17.83 -7.95
N THR A 184 3.41 18.06 -7.65
CA THR A 184 4.42 18.50 -8.61
C THR A 184 5.43 17.39 -8.85
N LEU A 185 5.70 17.05 -10.12
CA LEU A 185 6.68 16.03 -10.46
C LEU A 185 8.08 16.47 -10.03
N ALA A 186 8.81 15.59 -9.34
CA ALA A 186 10.12 15.87 -8.75
C ALA A 186 11.26 15.02 -9.37
N GLY A 187 10.94 14.03 -10.19
CA GLY A 187 11.95 13.27 -10.93
C GLY A 187 11.72 11.77 -10.98
N CYS A 188 12.75 11.05 -11.45
CA CYS A 188 12.79 9.60 -11.58
C CYS A 188 13.60 8.99 -10.44
N ALA A 189 13.02 8.08 -9.68
CA ALA A 189 13.70 7.37 -8.60
C ALA A 189 14.32 6.04 -9.07
N ALA A 190 13.71 5.36 -10.03
CA ALA A 190 14.28 4.17 -10.69
C ALA A 190 13.62 3.93 -12.03
N LYS A 191 14.36 3.33 -12.95
CA LYS A 191 13.82 2.86 -14.23
C LYS A 191 14.53 1.57 -14.63
N THR A 192 13.78 0.65 -15.22
CA THR A 192 14.25 -0.67 -15.61
C THR A 192 13.74 -1.05 -16.98
N ASP A 193 14.43 -1.96 -17.63
CA ASP A 193 14.03 -2.59 -18.88
C ASP A 193 14.40 -4.09 -18.87
N ASP A 194 14.25 -4.77 -20.00
CA ASP A 194 14.52 -6.21 -20.09
C ASP A 194 16.01 -6.57 -19.90
N THR A 195 16.91 -5.59 -19.93
CA THR A 195 18.36 -5.79 -19.70
C THR A 195 18.75 -5.69 -18.23
N THR A 196 17.92 -5.10 -17.38
CA THR A 196 18.16 -4.97 -15.94
C THR A 196 17.85 -6.26 -15.19
N ALA A 197 18.50 -6.46 -14.04
CA ALA A 197 18.24 -7.62 -13.19
C ALA A 197 16.89 -7.56 -12.45
N MET A 198 16.45 -6.34 -12.11
CA MET A 198 15.28 -6.04 -11.31
C MET A 198 14.12 -5.49 -12.16
N ASN A 199 12.99 -5.28 -11.48
CA ASN A 199 11.83 -4.56 -12.01
C ASN A 199 11.50 -3.37 -11.10
N ALA A 200 11.47 -2.15 -11.63
CA ALA A 200 11.20 -0.92 -10.86
C ALA A 200 9.70 -0.73 -10.62
N ILE A 201 9.12 -1.57 -9.76
CA ILE A 201 7.72 -1.51 -9.32
C ILE A 201 7.62 -1.59 -7.80
N ASP A 202 6.45 -1.25 -7.27
CA ASP A 202 6.04 -1.41 -5.86
C ASP A 202 7.00 -0.72 -4.87
N PRO A 203 7.25 0.60 -5.03
CA PRO A 203 8.17 1.32 -4.16
C PRO A 203 7.65 1.40 -2.73
N THR A 204 8.54 1.22 -1.77
CA THR A 204 8.29 1.43 -0.34
C THR A 204 9.49 2.13 0.27
N ILE A 205 9.25 3.17 1.08
CA ILE A 205 10.33 3.95 1.69
C ILE A 205 10.45 3.58 3.17
N THR A 206 11.68 3.33 3.58
CA THR A 206 12.05 3.13 5.00
C THR A 206 13.07 4.18 5.39
N VAL A 207 12.86 4.80 6.55
CA VAL A 207 13.83 5.70 7.18
C VAL A 207 14.48 4.94 8.33
N ASP A 208 15.80 4.76 8.29
CA ASP A 208 16.54 4.14 9.37
C ASP A 208 16.59 5.08 10.58
N PRO A 209 15.96 4.73 11.71
CA PRO A 209 15.89 5.60 12.87
C PRO A 209 17.25 5.79 13.57
N SER A 210 18.23 4.94 13.27
CA SER A 210 19.56 5.01 13.90
C SER A 210 20.47 6.05 13.27
N ASN A 211 20.28 6.36 12.00
CA ASN A 211 21.19 7.24 11.24
C ASN A 211 20.48 8.21 10.29
N GLY A 212 19.16 8.12 10.18
CA GLY A 212 18.34 9.00 9.33
C GLY A 212 18.42 8.71 7.83
N LYS A 213 19.09 7.64 7.42
CA LYS A 213 19.18 7.24 6.00
C LYS A 213 17.83 6.81 5.46
N TRP A 214 17.58 7.18 4.21
CA TRP A 214 16.39 6.81 3.48
C TRP A 214 16.70 5.68 2.50
N TRP A 215 15.83 4.69 2.48
CA TRP A 215 15.95 3.52 1.62
C TRP A 215 14.67 3.30 0.85
N MET A 216 14.75 3.23 -0.47
CA MET A 216 13.65 2.76 -1.29
C MET A 216 13.83 1.27 -1.55
N HIS A 217 12.85 0.48 -1.12
CA HIS A 217 12.71 -0.93 -1.48
C HIS A 217 11.74 -1.03 -2.64
N TYR A 218 12.08 -1.80 -3.64
CA TYR A 218 11.25 -1.97 -4.83
C TYR A 218 11.53 -3.32 -5.48
N GLY A 219 10.71 -3.72 -6.44
CA GLY A 219 10.85 -4.98 -7.12
C GLY A 219 9.71 -5.93 -6.83
N SER A 220 9.66 -7.00 -7.57
CA SER A 220 8.65 -8.04 -7.48
C SER A 220 9.10 -9.26 -8.30
N PHE A 221 8.30 -9.67 -9.27
CA PHE A 221 8.68 -10.70 -10.24
C PHE A 221 9.94 -10.31 -11.03
N PHE A 222 10.57 -11.29 -11.65
CA PHE A 222 11.72 -11.13 -12.58
C PHE A 222 13.07 -10.77 -11.92
N GLY A 223 13.22 -10.77 -10.64
CA GLY A 223 14.51 -10.49 -10.02
C GLY A 223 14.48 -10.40 -8.51
N GLY A 224 13.28 -10.34 -7.94
CA GLY A 224 13.08 -10.21 -6.49
C GLY A 224 13.12 -8.77 -6.01
N LEU A 225 13.46 -8.57 -4.75
CA LEU A 225 13.46 -7.26 -4.09
C LEU A 225 14.84 -6.64 -4.12
N TYR A 226 14.87 -5.34 -4.37
CA TYR A 226 16.05 -4.49 -4.41
C TYR A 226 15.90 -3.32 -3.45
N CYS A 227 17.02 -2.71 -3.13
CA CYS A 227 17.07 -1.58 -2.22
C CYS A 227 18.09 -0.57 -2.74
N VAL A 228 17.72 0.70 -2.71
CA VAL A 228 18.60 1.83 -3.07
C VAL A 228 18.54 2.90 -1.99
N GLU A 229 19.69 3.48 -1.65
CA GLU A 229 19.76 4.64 -0.74
C GLU A 229 19.28 5.88 -1.48
N LEU A 230 18.40 6.65 -0.82
CA LEU A 230 17.90 7.93 -1.32
C LEU A 230 18.57 9.09 -0.59
N ASN A 231 18.84 10.16 -1.30
CA ASN A 231 19.17 11.43 -0.68
C ASN A 231 17.91 11.98 0.02
N PRO A 232 17.93 12.20 1.34
CA PRO A 232 16.75 12.69 2.08
C PRO A 232 16.23 14.04 1.56
N GLU A 233 17.11 14.91 1.08
CA GLU A 233 16.71 16.25 0.61
C GLU A 233 15.94 16.20 -0.71
N THR A 234 16.36 15.34 -1.64
CA THR A 234 15.74 15.23 -2.97
C THR A 234 14.70 14.12 -3.05
N GLY A 235 14.78 13.10 -2.18
CA GLY A 235 13.96 11.89 -2.28
C GLY A 235 14.34 10.96 -3.43
N LEU A 236 15.47 11.23 -4.10
CA LEU A 236 15.95 10.49 -5.26
C LEU A 236 17.30 9.81 -4.94
N PRO A 237 17.69 8.75 -5.64
CA PRO A 237 19.05 8.23 -5.57
C PRO A 237 20.09 9.30 -5.97
N GLU A 238 21.28 9.28 -5.35
CA GLU A 238 22.34 10.22 -5.71
C GLU A 238 23.00 9.93 -7.05
N VAL A 239 22.93 8.68 -7.49
CA VAL A 239 23.43 8.20 -8.78
C VAL A 239 22.32 7.46 -9.51
N ASP A 240 22.36 7.52 -10.83
CA ASP A 240 21.46 6.72 -11.68
C ASP A 240 21.89 5.24 -11.59
N GLU A 241 21.54 4.59 -10.48
CA GLU A 241 21.87 3.18 -10.20
C GLU A 241 21.03 2.18 -10.99
N ALA A 242 20.16 2.67 -11.86
CA ALA A 242 19.43 1.84 -12.81
C ALA A 242 20.31 1.45 -14.03
N LYS A 243 21.52 0.98 -13.76
CA LYS A 243 22.39 0.36 -14.77
C LYS A 243 22.85 -1.01 -14.33
#